data_12c350f6bff8a4420c1032fffdac24ab
#
_entry.id   12c350f6bff8a4420c1032fffdac24ab
#
_cell.length_a   1.000
_cell.length_b   1.000
_cell.length_c   1.000
_cell.angle_alpha   90.00
_cell.angle_beta   90.00
_cell.angle_gamma   90.00
#
_symmetry.space_group_name_H-M   'P 1'
#
loop_
_entity.id
_entity.type
_entity.pdbx_description
1 polymer ?
#
loop_
_entity_poly.entity_id
_entity_poly.type
_entity_poly.pdbx_seq_one_letter_code
_entity_poly.pdbx_strand_id
1 'polypeptide(L)'
;MNDLTVTEAVNHFQANALYIGLTEFIEEFGDELLESLNRSNPPVYAGIDNPARQRVMDGLKRQPFPAQAQVVQAIAALLLDQNEQAGIINAEMGTGKTMMAIALAAVMHGAGYRRTMVIAPPHLVYKWRREILETIPDARVWVLNGPDTLVKLLKLRDQLGDTYDGRQEFFILGRVRMRMGFHWRLAFWQRRAGGGRSLAACPDCGRLLQDQEGNLITAEEFQREERRRRCDHCDAALWTLMRPGKPDGGSRRSTILKSMCRIPTIGPVRAERLLSDFGEDFLASMLLDNVSEFMNLMDAKGNFIFSDRQAKRMERAMANIEFGFGEGGYQPTEFIKRYLPDGCFDLLVVDEGHEYKNSGSAQGQAMGVLAAKARKTVLLTGTLMGGYADDLFYLLFRILT
;
A
#
# COMPACT_ATOMS: atom_id res chain seq x y z
N MET A 1 50.44 35.81 32.21
CA MET A 1 49.18 35.46 31.49
C MET A 1 49.50 34.23 30.67
N ASN A 2 49.10 33.06 31.16
CA ASN A 2 49.39 31.81 30.47
C ASN A 2 48.29 31.57 29.43
N ASP A 3 48.68 31.62 28.16
CA ASP A 3 47.84 31.14 27.05
C ASP A 3 47.74 29.62 27.15
N LEU A 4 46.65 29.15 27.75
CA LEU A 4 46.25 27.75 27.62
C LEU A 4 45.90 27.49 26.17
N THR A 5 46.59 26.57 25.55
CA THR A 5 46.28 26.16 24.16
C THR A 5 44.89 25.54 24.10
N VAL A 6 44.20 25.72 22.98
CA VAL A 6 42.85 25.19 22.73
C VAL A 6 42.77 23.68 23.05
N THR A 7 43.86 22.96 22.84
CA THR A 7 44.01 21.53 23.13
C THR A 7 43.97 21.22 24.63
N GLU A 8 44.57 22.09 25.48
CA GLU A 8 44.52 21.89 26.93
C GLU A 8 43.15 22.25 27.51
N ALA A 9 42.47 23.23 26.91
CA ALA A 9 41.09 23.57 27.30
C ALA A 9 40.12 22.42 26.92
N VAL A 10 40.28 21.79 25.74
CA VAL A 10 39.48 20.64 25.32
C VAL A 10 39.72 19.41 26.22
N ASN A 11 41.00 19.15 26.59
CA ASN A 11 41.33 18.07 27.49
C ASN A 11 40.83 18.32 28.94
N HIS A 12 40.79 19.58 29.38
CA HIS A 12 40.23 19.91 30.70
C HIS A 12 38.70 19.80 30.74
N PHE A 13 38.02 20.05 29.62
CA PHE A 13 36.59 19.83 29.50
C PHE A 13 36.25 18.32 29.43
N GLN A 14 37.11 17.49 28.81
CA GLN A 14 36.92 16.05 28.74
C GLN A 14 37.21 15.34 30.09
N ALA A 15 38.05 15.89 30.93
CA ALA A 15 38.42 15.27 32.21
C ALA A 15 37.37 15.48 33.34
N ASN A 16 36.42 16.38 33.16
CA ASN A 16 35.35 16.68 34.16
C ASN A 16 33.93 16.42 33.60
N ALA A 17 33.78 15.73 32.48
CA ALA A 17 32.48 15.26 32.04
C ALA A 17 32.10 14.05 32.95
N LEU A 18 31.25 14.30 33.93
CA LEU A 18 30.55 13.25 34.63
C LEU A 18 29.69 12.51 33.60
N TYR A 19 30.19 11.36 33.15
CA TYR A 19 29.41 10.45 32.31
C TYR A 19 28.42 9.73 33.23
N ILE A 20 27.20 10.21 33.29
CA ILE A 20 26.09 9.49 33.93
C ILE A 20 25.59 8.47 32.96
N GLY A 21 25.45 7.21 33.34
CA GLY A 21 24.83 6.16 32.52
C GLY A 21 23.39 6.56 32.17
N LEU A 22 22.91 6.19 30.96
CA LEU A 22 21.55 6.54 30.51
C LEU A 22 20.48 6.09 31.52
N THR A 23 20.66 4.93 32.13
CA THR A 23 19.73 4.38 33.14
C THR A 23 19.70 5.27 34.38
N GLU A 24 20.89 5.63 34.89
CA GLU A 24 21.05 6.48 36.08
C GLU A 24 20.52 7.90 35.80
N PHE A 25 20.76 8.44 34.61
CA PHE A 25 20.20 9.70 34.16
C PHE A 25 18.67 9.71 34.12
N ILE A 26 18.06 8.63 33.59
CA ILE A 26 16.61 8.51 33.55
C ILE A 26 16.01 8.32 34.95
N GLU A 27 16.69 7.58 35.85
CA GLU A 27 16.25 7.42 37.24
C GLU A 27 16.32 8.73 38.02
N GLU A 28 17.32 9.57 37.76
CA GLU A 28 17.53 10.84 38.49
C GLU A 28 16.70 11.99 37.90
N PHE A 29 16.63 12.12 36.58
CA PHE A 29 16.02 13.27 35.90
C PHE A 29 14.76 12.94 35.11
N GLY A 30 14.32 11.69 35.07
CA GLY A 30 13.23 11.24 34.22
C GLY A 30 11.92 11.96 34.47
N ASP A 31 11.55 12.17 35.72
CA ASP A 31 10.30 12.86 36.10
C ASP A 31 10.31 14.35 35.68
N GLU A 32 11.42 15.05 35.87
CA GLU A 32 11.56 16.47 35.47
C GLU A 32 11.55 16.61 33.95
N LEU A 33 12.20 15.68 33.23
CA LEU A 33 12.19 15.64 31.77
C LEU A 33 10.79 15.39 31.24
N LEU A 34 10.08 14.41 31.84
CA LEU A 34 8.71 14.09 31.45
C LEU A 34 7.77 15.28 31.68
N GLU A 35 7.90 15.96 32.83
CA GLU A 35 7.12 17.16 33.13
C GLU A 35 7.44 18.31 32.16
N SER A 36 8.71 18.50 31.82
CA SER A 36 9.14 19.52 30.86
C SER A 36 8.61 19.19 29.44
N LEU A 37 8.68 17.93 29.02
CA LEU A 37 8.13 17.47 27.75
C LEU A 37 6.61 17.66 27.69
N ASN A 38 5.89 17.30 28.72
CA ASN A 38 4.43 17.46 28.79
C ASN A 38 3.99 18.94 28.83
N ARG A 39 4.81 19.83 29.36
CA ARG A 39 4.56 21.28 29.28
C ARG A 39 4.78 21.84 27.88
N SER A 40 5.85 21.42 27.21
CA SER A 40 6.18 21.91 25.86
C SER A 40 5.33 21.26 24.78
N ASN A 41 4.98 19.98 24.95
CA ASN A 41 4.18 19.19 24.02
C ASN A 41 3.11 18.42 24.79
N PRO A 42 2.00 19.07 25.18
CA PRO A 42 0.93 18.42 25.93
C PRO A 42 0.34 17.28 25.12
N PRO A 43 -0.02 16.15 25.77
CA PRO A 43 -0.61 15.02 25.07
C PRO A 43 -1.93 15.42 24.41
N VAL A 44 -2.11 15.04 23.15
CA VAL A 44 -3.34 15.31 22.39
C VAL A 44 -4.55 14.60 23.00
N TYR A 45 -4.33 13.45 23.65
CA TYR A 45 -5.35 12.66 24.32
C TYR A 45 -5.01 12.52 25.80
N ALA A 46 -5.87 13.04 26.66
CA ALA A 46 -5.69 13.07 28.11
C ALA A 46 -6.50 11.97 28.84
N GLY A 47 -6.88 10.89 28.16
CA GLY A 47 -7.63 9.80 28.73
C GLY A 47 -9.16 10.03 28.77
N ILE A 48 -9.65 11.06 28.10
CA ILE A 48 -11.10 11.35 28.03
C ILE A 48 -11.62 10.83 26.69
N ASP A 49 -12.39 9.77 26.73
CA ASP A 49 -12.94 9.14 25.54
C ASP A 49 -14.07 9.99 24.89
N ASN A 50 -14.04 10.04 23.56
CA ASN A 50 -15.16 10.58 22.80
C ASN A 50 -16.29 9.53 22.70
N PRO A 51 -17.50 9.77 23.27
CA PRO A 51 -18.56 8.78 23.32
C PRO A 51 -19.09 8.38 21.93
N ALA A 52 -18.98 9.25 20.92
CA ALA A 52 -19.40 8.92 19.57
C ALA A 52 -18.45 7.90 18.93
N ARG A 53 -17.14 8.06 19.13
CA ARG A 53 -16.12 7.13 18.67
C ARG A 53 -16.24 5.78 19.39
N GLN A 54 -16.49 5.81 20.69
CA GLN A 54 -16.70 4.60 21.49
C GLN A 54 -17.90 3.79 20.96
N ARG A 55 -19.04 4.44 20.68
CA ARG A 55 -20.20 3.77 20.10
C ARG A 55 -19.91 3.10 18.76
N VAL A 56 -19.07 3.70 17.91
CA VAL A 56 -18.64 3.07 16.65
C VAL A 56 -17.83 1.81 16.93
N MET A 57 -16.88 1.86 17.87
CA MET A 57 -16.06 0.70 18.24
C MET A 57 -16.89 -0.42 18.87
N ASP A 58 -17.84 -0.09 19.73
CA ASP A 58 -18.77 -1.03 20.36
C ASP A 58 -19.69 -1.71 19.33
N GLY A 59 -19.99 -1.05 18.22
CA GLY A 59 -20.79 -1.58 17.11
C GLY A 59 -20.03 -2.51 16.17
N LEU A 60 -18.70 -2.66 16.31
CA LEU A 60 -17.90 -3.57 15.49
C LEU A 60 -18.22 -5.02 15.86
N LYS A 61 -18.26 -5.92 14.87
CA LYS A 61 -18.47 -7.35 15.11
C LYS A 61 -17.35 -7.96 15.96
N ARG A 62 -16.12 -7.53 15.71
CA ARG A 62 -14.95 -7.81 16.56
C ARG A 62 -14.52 -6.49 17.18
N GLN A 63 -14.61 -6.40 18.49
CA GLN A 63 -14.31 -5.17 19.23
C GLN A 63 -12.84 -5.10 19.65
N PRO A 64 -12.25 -3.90 19.69
CA PRO A 64 -10.91 -3.70 20.26
C PRO A 64 -10.94 -3.92 21.77
N PHE A 65 -9.84 -4.42 22.33
CA PHE A 65 -9.67 -4.44 23.79
C PHE A 65 -9.58 -3.01 24.35
N PRO A 66 -9.87 -2.77 25.64
CA PRO A 66 -9.87 -1.42 26.21
C PRO A 66 -8.62 -0.61 25.92
N ALA A 67 -7.43 -1.20 26.08
CA ALA A 67 -6.16 -0.52 25.77
C ALA A 67 -6.01 -0.19 24.27
N GLN A 68 -6.52 -1.06 23.39
CA GLN A 68 -6.54 -0.79 21.95
C GLN A 68 -7.53 0.34 21.60
N ALA A 69 -8.69 0.36 22.26
CA ALA A 69 -9.69 1.42 22.09
C ALA A 69 -9.12 2.79 22.49
N GLN A 70 -8.35 2.87 23.59
CA GLN A 70 -7.68 4.11 24.01
C GLN A 70 -6.69 4.60 22.94
N VAL A 71 -5.90 3.71 22.34
CA VAL A 71 -5.00 4.08 21.22
C VAL A 71 -5.81 4.61 20.03
N VAL A 72 -6.93 3.98 19.70
CA VAL A 72 -7.83 4.46 18.63
C VAL A 72 -8.40 5.84 18.95
N GLN A 73 -8.82 6.08 20.20
CA GLN A 73 -9.29 7.40 20.64
C GLN A 73 -8.19 8.46 20.49
N ALA A 74 -6.97 8.14 20.91
CA ALA A 74 -5.83 9.05 20.82
C ALA A 74 -5.46 9.42 19.38
N ILE A 75 -5.34 8.44 18.49
CA ILE A 75 -5.04 8.67 17.08
C ILE A 75 -6.20 9.38 16.38
N ALA A 76 -7.44 9.05 16.72
CA ALA A 76 -8.61 9.76 16.18
C ALA A 76 -8.66 11.22 16.65
N ALA A 77 -8.29 11.52 17.89
CA ALA A 77 -8.15 12.90 18.36
C ALA A 77 -7.08 13.66 17.57
N LEU A 78 -5.91 13.05 17.34
CA LEU A 78 -4.84 13.64 16.55
C LEU A 78 -5.29 13.98 15.12
N LEU A 79 -5.91 13.01 14.42
CA LEU A 79 -6.25 13.15 13.01
C LEU A 79 -7.52 13.96 12.75
N LEU A 80 -8.51 13.90 13.64
CA LEU A 80 -9.83 14.52 13.45
C LEU A 80 -9.99 15.83 14.22
N ASP A 81 -9.55 15.89 15.51
CA ASP A 81 -9.78 17.06 16.34
C ASP A 81 -8.65 18.09 16.14
N GLN A 82 -7.39 17.63 16.07
CA GLN A 82 -6.23 18.48 15.76
C GLN A 82 -6.00 18.66 14.25
N ASN A 83 -6.72 17.89 13.44
CA ASN A 83 -6.61 17.89 11.98
C ASN A 83 -5.19 17.58 11.45
N GLU A 84 -4.36 16.88 12.22
CA GLU A 84 -3.03 16.48 11.78
C GLU A 84 -3.10 15.55 10.56
N GLN A 85 -2.10 15.63 9.69
CA GLN A 85 -2.06 14.83 8.45
C GLN A 85 -1.66 13.38 8.70
N ALA A 86 -0.82 13.14 9.70
CA ALA A 86 -0.30 11.81 9.96
C ALA A 86 -0.23 11.48 11.45
N GLY A 87 -0.27 10.16 11.75
CA GLY A 87 -0.07 9.62 13.08
C GLY A 87 0.72 8.30 13.02
N ILE A 88 1.34 7.94 14.14
CA ILE A 88 2.13 6.72 14.26
C ILE A 88 1.60 5.90 15.43
N ILE A 89 1.24 4.65 15.18
CA ILE A 89 0.96 3.65 16.22
C ILE A 89 2.23 2.83 16.41
N ASN A 90 3.02 3.21 17.40
CA ASN A 90 4.20 2.47 17.82
C ASN A 90 3.82 1.50 18.93
N ALA A 91 3.74 0.22 18.62
CA ALA A 91 3.28 -0.81 19.53
C ALA A 91 3.96 -2.14 19.22
N GLU A 92 4.30 -2.91 20.22
CA GLU A 92 5.01 -4.19 20.10
C GLU A 92 4.28 -5.21 19.21
N MET A 93 5.01 -6.23 18.78
CA MET A 93 4.42 -7.33 18.04
C MET A 93 3.38 -8.07 18.91
N GLY A 94 2.24 -8.41 18.30
CA GLY A 94 1.17 -9.12 19.05
C GLY A 94 0.16 -8.22 19.77
N THR A 95 0.39 -6.92 19.90
CA THR A 95 -0.53 -5.97 20.57
C THR A 95 -1.83 -5.72 19.80
N GLY A 96 -1.94 -6.19 18.55
CA GLY A 96 -3.14 -6.03 17.73
C GLY A 96 -3.19 -4.74 16.92
N LYS A 97 -2.06 -4.25 16.43
CA LYS A 97 -1.98 -3.07 15.55
C LYS A 97 -2.98 -3.09 14.39
N THR A 98 -3.17 -4.26 13.77
CA THR A 98 -4.17 -4.46 12.70
C THR A 98 -5.57 -4.13 13.20
N MET A 99 -5.95 -4.60 14.39
CA MET A 99 -7.26 -4.34 15.00
C MET A 99 -7.44 -2.84 15.30
N MET A 100 -6.42 -2.20 15.87
CA MET A 100 -6.46 -0.75 16.13
C MET A 100 -6.66 0.04 14.84
N ALA A 101 -5.96 -0.31 13.76
CA ALA A 101 -6.09 0.37 12.48
C ALA A 101 -7.46 0.15 11.80
N ILE A 102 -8.04 -1.05 11.92
CA ILE A 102 -9.39 -1.32 11.40
C ILE A 102 -10.44 -0.55 12.22
N ALA A 103 -10.32 -0.54 13.54
CA ALA A 103 -11.21 0.22 14.43
C ALA A 103 -11.09 1.73 14.18
N LEU A 104 -9.86 2.25 13.99
CA LEU A 104 -9.64 3.64 13.60
C LEU A 104 -10.30 3.96 12.25
N ALA A 105 -10.13 3.11 11.25
CA ALA A 105 -10.78 3.29 9.95
C ALA A 105 -12.31 3.33 10.08
N ALA A 106 -12.91 2.51 10.94
CA ALA A 106 -14.35 2.55 11.22
C ALA A 106 -14.78 3.87 11.91
N VAL A 107 -14.02 4.34 12.90
CA VAL A 107 -14.24 5.64 13.55
C VAL A 107 -14.16 6.78 12.54
N MET A 108 -13.14 6.77 11.68
CA MET A 108 -12.97 7.78 10.63
C MET A 108 -14.11 7.71 9.59
N HIS A 109 -14.60 6.50 9.29
CA HIS A 109 -15.75 6.32 8.41
C HIS A 109 -17.00 7.01 8.99
N GLY A 110 -17.23 6.90 10.29
CA GLY A 110 -18.29 7.65 10.99
C GLY A 110 -18.13 9.18 10.91
N ALA A 111 -16.90 9.67 10.66
CA ALA A 111 -16.58 11.08 10.42
C ALA A 111 -16.54 11.46 8.92
N GLY A 112 -16.99 10.57 8.02
CA GLY A 112 -17.10 10.83 6.58
C GLY A 112 -15.89 10.41 5.73
N TYR A 113 -14.92 9.70 6.29
CA TYR A 113 -13.76 9.15 5.58
C TYR A 113 -14.12 7.77 5.01
N ARG A 114 -14.34 7.68 3.71
CA ARG A 114 -14.96 6.52 3.04
C ARG A 114 -13.97 5.44 2.64
N ARG A 115 -12.80 5.83 2.12
CA ARG A 115 -11.84 4.96 1.45
C ARG A 115 -10.55 4.86 2.23
N THR A 116 -10.25 3.66 2.69
CA THR A 116 -8.99 3.34 3.38
C THR A 116 -8.10 2.51 2.47
N MET A 117 -6.88 3.00 2.19
CA MET A 117 -5.85 2.19 1.56
C MET A 117 -4.96 1.57 2.63
N VAL A 118 -4.62 0.30 2.49
CA VAL A 118 -3.70 -0.41 3.37
C VAL A 118 -2.50 -0.89 2.55
N ILE A 119 -1.30 -0.48 2.95
CA ILE A 119 -0.06 -1.06 2.44
C ILE A 119 0.40 -2.11 3.45
N ALA A 120 0.53 -3.35 3.03
CA ALA A 120 0.85 -4.45 3.92
C ALA A 120 2.03 -5.29 3.39
N PRO A 121 2.80 -5.95 4.29
CA PRO A 121 3.72 -7.00 3.90
C PRO A 121 3.01 -8.08 3.08
N PRO A 122 3.69 -8.69 2.09
CA PRO A 122 3.05 -9.61 1.14
C PRO A 122 2.29 -10.75 1.81
N HIS A 123 2.85 -11.31 2.87
CA HIS A 123 2.26 -12.43 3.61
C HIS A 123 1.07 -12.03 4.49
N LEU A 124 0.82 -10.73 4.68
CA LEU A 124 -0.28 -10.20 5.50
C LEU A 124 -1.46 -9.67 4.67
N VAL A 125 -1.33 -9.54 3.34
CA VAL A 125 -2.36 -8.98 2.47
C VAL A 125 -3.72 -9.66 2.65
N TYR A 126 -3.75 -10.99 2.63
CA TYR A 126 -4.99 -11.75 2.79
C TYR A 126 -5.44 -11.85 4.26
N LYS A 127 -4.52 -11.78 5.22
CA LYS A 127 -4.84 -11.64 6.63
C LYS A 127 -5.58 -10.33 6.88
N TRP A 128 -5.11 -9.21 6.33
CA TRP A 128 -5.79 -7.92 6.38
C TRP A 128 -7.21 -8.00 5.84
N ARG A 129 -7.39 -8.60 4.66
CA ARG A 129 -8.73 -8.79 4.08
C ARG A 129 -9.66 -9.56 5.01
N ARG A 130 -9.17 -10.66 5.58
CA ARG A 130 -9.94 -11.49 6.51
C ARG A 130 -10.33 -10.72 7.77
N GLU A 131 -9.36 -10.09 8.43
CA GLU A 131 -9.61 -9.33 9.66
C GLU A 131 -10.55 -8.15 9.45
N ILE A 132 -10.48 -7.45 8.31
CA ILE A 132 -11.43 -6.39 7.95
C ILE A 132 -12.85 -6.97 7.88
N LEU A 133 -13.06 -8.05 7.13
CA LEU A 133 -14.39 -8.64 6.94
C LEU A 133 -14.94 -9.31 8.22
N GLU A 134 -14.07 -9.81 9.08
CA GLU A 134 -14.47 -10.32 10.40
C GLU A 134 -14.88 -9.19 11.35
N THR A 135 -14.32 -8.00 11.19
CA THR A 135 -14.59 -6.84 12.05
C THR A 135 -15.72 -5.97 11.52
N ILE A 136 -15.74 -5.73 10.20
CA ILE A 136 -16.74 -4.92 9.48
C ILE A 136 -17.28 -5.76 8.32
N PRO A 137 -18.29 -6.62 8.56
CA PRO A 137 -18.79 -7.58 7.54
C PRO A 137 -19.28 -6.93 6.24
N ASP A 138 -19.87 -5.74 6.32
CA ASP A 138 -20.42 -5.03 5.18
C ASP A 138 -19.37 -4.20 4.40
N ALA A 139 -18.11 -4.21 4.85
CA ALA A 139 -17.04 -3.50 4.16
C ALA A 139 -16.79 -4.07 2.77
N ARG A 140 -16.52 -3.19 1.82
CA ARG A 140 -16.07 -3.56 0.48
C ARG A 140 -14.55 -3.61 0.44
N VAL A 141 -13.97 -4.78 0.21
CA VAL A 141 -12.51 -4.99 0.26
C VAL A 141 -11.95 -5.33 -1.11
N TRP A 142 -11.06 -4.48 -1.61
CA TRP A 142 -10.35 -4.60 -2.87
C TRP A 142 -8.89 -5.02 -2.63
N VAL A 143 -8.51 -6.22 -3.04
CA VAL A 143 -7.11 -6.67 -2.97
C VAL A 143 -6.41 -6.29 -4.27
N LEU A 144 -5.46 -5.34 -4.19
CA LEU A 144 -4.69 -4.82 -5.32
C LEU A 144 -3.36 -5.58 -5.49
N ASN A 145 -3.43 -6.90 -5.49
CA ASN A 145 -2.24 -7.78 -5.52
C ASN A 145 -2.24 -8.76 -6.70
N GLY A 146 -3.34 -8.84 -7.43
CA GLY A 146 -3.56 -9.74 -8.56
C GLY A 146 -3.36 -9.09 -9.94
N PRO A 147 -3.48 -9.87 -11.00
CA PRO A 147 -3.42 -9.38 -12.38
C PRO A 147 -4.61 -8.47 -12.74
N ASP A 148 -5.71 -8.57 -12.02
CA ASP A 148 -6.92 -7.76 -12.13
C ASP A 148 -6.80 -6.38 -11.45
N THR A 149 -5.65 -6.06 -10.85
CA THR A 149 -5.42 -4.79 -10.15
C THR A 149 -5.74 -3.58 -11.02
N LEU A 150 -5.36 -3.59 -12.30
CA LEU A 150 -5.66 -2.49 -13.20
C LEU A 150 -7.18 -2.33 -13.41
N VAL A 151 -7.91 -3.42 -13.58
CA VAL A 151 -9.37 -3.39 -13.74
C VAL A 151 -10.05 -2.80 -12.50
N LYS A 152 -9.56 -3.18 -11.30
CA LYS A 152 -10.05 -2.64 -10.02
C LYS A 152 -9.77 -1.14 -9.89
N LEU A 153 -8.58 -0.69 -10.29
CA LEU A 153 -8.22 0.73 -10.26
C LEU A 153 -9.00 1.56 -11.30
N LEU A 154 -9.26 1.01 -12.48
CA LEU A 154 -10.15 1.63 -13.47
C LEU A 154 -11.58 1.77 -12.93
N LYS A 155 -12.14 0.71 -12.33
CA LYS A 155 -13.45 0.79 -11.68
C LYS A 155 -13.48 1.83 -10.57
N LEU A 156 -12.44 1.88 -9.72
CA LEU A 156 -12.32 2.92 -8.70
C LEU A 156 -12.37 4.32 -9.32
N ARG A 157 -11.57 4.56 -10.36
CA ARG A 157 -11.53 5.85 -11.07
C ARG A 157 -12.91 6.25 -11.58
N ASP A 158 -13.59 5.31 -12.24
CA ASP A 158 -14.89 5.56 -12.84
C ASP A 158 -15.99 5.78 -11.76
N GLN A 159 -15.84 5.17 -10.59
CA GLN A 159 -16.78 5.29 -9.47
C GLN A 159 -16.49 6.45 -8.50
N LEU A 160 -15.43 7.24 -8.72
CA LEU A 160 -15.10 8.36 -7.81
C LEU A 160 -16.22 9.41 -7.72
N GLY A 161 -17.00 9.59 -8.79
CA GLY A 161 -18.15 10.51 -8.87
C GLY A 161 -19.49 9.89 -8.52
N ASP A 162 -19.57 8.59 -8.28
CA ASP A 162 -20.83 7.90 -8.03
C ASP A 162 -21.43 8.23 -6.64
N THR A 163 -22.72 8.04 -6.54
CA THR A 163 -23.43 8.16 -5.26
C THR A 163 -22.89 7.11 -4.28
N TYR A 164 -22.50 7.59 -3.11
CA TYR A 164 -21.98 6.74 -2.04
C TYR A 164 -23.08 5.85 -1.46
N ASP A 165 -22.85 4.55 -1.43
CA ASP A 165 -23.82 3.55 -0.95
C ASP A 165 -23.76 3.28 0.57
N GLY A 166 -22.95 4.05 1.32
CA GLY A 166 -22.82 3.95 2.77
C GLY A 166 -21.78 2.93 3.24
N ARG A 167 -21.24 2.08 2.37
CA ARG A 167 -20.29 1.05 2.77
C ARG A 167 -18.85 1.55 2.80
N GLN A 168 -18.13 1.19 3.85
CA GLN A 168 -16.72 1.48 3.95
C GLN A 168 -15.91 0.67 2.92
N GLU A 169 -14.97 1.32 2.24
CA GLU A 169 -14.14 0.70 1.22
C GLU A 169 -12.69 0.59 1.68
N PHE A 170 -12.12 -0.60 1.49
CA PHE A 170 -10.71 -0.89 1.78
C PHE A 170 -9.99 -1.34 0.52
N PHE A 171 -8.79 -0.79 0.29
CA PHE A 171 -7.91 -1.13 -0.81
C PHE A 171 -6.60 -1.65 -0.25
N ILE A 172 -6.30 -2.94 -0.41
CA ILE A 172 -5.11 -3.57 0.17
C ILE A 172 -4.07 -3.77 -0.91
N LEU A 173 -2.93 -3.12 -0.76
CA LEU A 173 -1.78 -3.19 -1.67
C LEU A 173 -0.61 -3.91 -1.01
N GLY A 174 -0.14 -4.98 -1.61
CA GLY A 174 1.06 -5.67 -1.14
C GLY A 174 2.33 -4.89 -1.46
N ARG A 175 3.22 -4.73 -0.48
CA ARG A 175 4.49 -4.00 -0.59
C ARG A 175 5.35 -4.41 -1.81
N VAL A 176 5.39 -5.68 -2.14
CA VAL A 176 6.17 -6.18 -3.28
C VAL A 176 5.71 -5.56 -4.60
N ARG A 177 4.42 -5.23 -4.71
CA ARG A 177 3.87 -4.57 -5.88
C ARG A 177 4.39 -3.15 -6.09
N MET A 178 4.91 -2.53 -5.04
CA MET A 178 5.52 -1.20 -5.10
C MET A 178 6.99 -1.24 -5.55
N ARG A 179 7.63 -2.42 -5.55
CA ARG A 179 9.08 -2.61 -5.81
C ARG A 179 9.42 -2.99 -7.24
N MET A 180 8.45 -3.26 -8.07
CA MET A 180 8.72 -3.93 -9.33
C MET A 180 9.36 -3.02 -10.36
N GLY A 181 10.44 -3.50 -10.99
CA GLY A 181 11.06 -2.85 -12.13
C GLY A 181 10.10 -2.84 -13.33
N PHE A 182 9.93 -1.68 -13.91
CA PHE A 182 9.06 -1.47 -15.06
C PHE A 182 9.86 -0.87 -16.20
N HIS A 183 9.49 -1.21 -17.44
CA HIS A 183 9.87 -0.36 -18.56
C HIS A 183 8.71 0.57 -18.88
N TRP A 184 9.03 1.65 -19.49
CA TRP A 184 8.03 2.52 -20.05
C TRP A 184 7.74 2.10 -21.50
N ARG A 185 6.51 2.28 -21.92
CA ARG A 185 6.11 2.25 -23.32
C ARG A 185 5.25 3.44 -23.64
N LEU A 186 5.16 3.78 -24.92
CA LEU A 186 4.29 4.83 -25.40
C LEU A 186 2.82 4.46 -25.18
N ALA A 187 2.03 5.43 -24.70
CA ALA A 187 0.60 5.30 -24.48
C ALA A 187 -0.12 6.25 -25.45
N PHE A 188 -0.77 5.69 -26.45
CA PHE A 188 -1.53 6.44 -27.45
C PHE A 188 -2.62 5.57 -28.08
N TRP A 189 -3.62 6.22 -28.63
CA TRP A 189 -4.60 5.56 -29.47
C TRP A 189 -4.25 5.74 -30.94
N GLN A 190 -4.56 4.72 -31.73
CA GLN A 190 -4.44 4.81 -33.17
C GLN A 190 -5.77 5.27 -33.77
N ARG A 191 -5.74 6.36 -34.51
CA ARG A 191 -6.89 6.83 -35.27
C ARG A 191 -6.62 6.73 -36.77
N ARG A 192 -7.51 6.07 -37.47
CA ARG A 192 -7.43 5.99 -38.97
C ARG A 192 -7.78 7.34 -39.58
N ALA A 193 -6.88 7.83 -40.41
CA ALA A 193 -7.12 9.00 -41.27
C ALA A 193 -7.31 8.59 -42.74
N GLY A 194 -7.82 9.50 -43.56
CA GLY A 194 -7.94 9.25 -44.99
C GLY A 194 -6.61 8.82 -45.63
N GLY A 195 -6.67 7.94 -46.62
CA GLY A 195 -5.48 7.44 -47.32
C GLY A 195 -4.75 6.30 -46.60
N GLY A 196 -5.39 5.60 -45.62
CA GLY A 196 -4.82 4.43 -44.94
C GLY A 196 -3.79 4.75 -43.87
N ARG A 197 -3.54 6.02 -43.53
CA ARG A 197 -2.61 6.44 -42.49
C ARG A 197 -3.22 6.23 -41.11
N SER A 198 -2.42 5.73 -40.19
CA SER A 198 -2.78 5.62 -38.77
C SER A 198 -2.10 6.74 -37.99
N LEU A 199 -2.86 7.63 -37.41
CA LEU A 199 -2.37 8.75 -36.61
C LEU A 199 -2.37 8.43 -35.13
N ALA A 200 -1.40 8.99 -34.38
CA ALA A 200 -1.34 8.89 -32.93
C ALA A 200 -2.25 9.92 -32.27
N ALA A 201 -3.03 9.49 -31.28
CA ALA A 201 -3.92 10.34 -30.50
C ALA A 201 -3.71 10.15 -29.00
N CYS A 202 -3.91 11.21 -28.24
CA CYS A 202 -3.85 11.16 -26.79
C CYS A 202 -4.93 10.21 -26.24
N PRO A 203 -4.59 9.28 -25.33
CA PRO A 203 -5.56 8.35 -24.76
C PRO A 203 -6.59 9.02 -23.84
N ASP A 204 -6.26 10.18 -23.26
CA ASP A 204 -7.13 10.87 -22.32
C ASP A 204 -8.08 11.87 -23.00
N CYS A 205 -7.57 12.78 -23.81
CA CYS A 205 -8.41 13.79 -24.46
C CYS A 205 -8.78 13.47 -25.92
N GLY A 206 -8.19 12.43 -26.51
CA GLY A 206 -8.46 11.98 -27.87
C GLY A 206 -7.93 12.89 -28.98
N ARG A 207 -7.22 13.98 -28.67
CA ARG A 207 -6.60 14.85 -29.68
C ARG A 207 -5.46 14.15 -30.40
N LEU A 208 -5.33 14.45 -31.68
CA LEU A 208 -4.21 13.99 -32.50
C LEU A 208 -2.92 14.66 -32.04
N LEU A 209 -1.85 13.88 -31.97
CA LEU A 209 -0.54 14.35 -31.54
C LEU A 209 0.18 15.04 -32.68
N GLN A 210 0.91 16.11 -32.36
CA GLN A 210 1.66 16.91 -33.32
C GLN A 210 3.14 16.92 -32.94
N ASP A 211 4.00 17.09 -33.95
CA ASP A 211 5.42 17.35 -33.74
C ASP A 211 5.67 18.83 -33.34
N GLN A 212 6.92 19.24 -33.23
CA GLN A 212 7.30 20.61 -32.88
C GLN A 212 6.94 21.63 -33.98
N GLU A 213 6.71 21.16 -35.18
CA GLU A 213 6.37 21.98 -36.37
C GLU A 213 4.84 22.03 -36.59
N GLY A 214 4.05 21.34 -35.78
CA GLY A 214 2.59 21.28 -35.85
C GLY A 214 2.06 20.23 -36.83
N ASN A 215 2.90 19.36 -37.39
CA ASN A 215 2.46 18.27 -38.24
C ASN A 215 1.89 17.12 -37.43
N LEU A 216 0.90 16.42 -37.99
CA LEU A 216 0.29 15.26 -37.37
C LEU A 216 1.26 14.07 -37.38
N ILE A 217 1.49 13.49 -36.21
CA ILE A 217 2.39 12.34 -36.03
C ILE A 217 1.63 11.04 -36.32
N THR A 218 2.21 10.21 -37.18
CA THR A 218 1.68 8.86 -37.40
C THR A 218 1.93 7.94 -36.23
N ALA A 219 1.13 6.87 -36.10
CA ALA A 219 1.31 5.88 -35.05
C ALA A 219 2.70 5.22 -35.12
N GLU A 220 3.23 5.02 -36.32
CA GLU A 220 4.56 4.42 -36.52
C GLU A 220 5.69 5.37 -36.10
N GLU A 221 5.60 6.65 -36.45
CA GLU A 221 6.55 7.67 -36.01
C GLU A 221 6.55 7.80 -34.49
N PHE A 222 5.36 7.87 -33.90
CA PHE A 222 5.22 7.96 -32.45
C PHE A 222 5.77 6.71 -31.73
N GLN A 223 5.61 5.51 -32.29
CA GLN A 223 6.19 4.27 -31.73
C GLN A 223 7.71 4.24 -31.70
N ARG A 224 8.37 5.01 -32.58
CA ARG A 224 9.84 5.13 -32.63
C ARG A 224 10.36 6.24 -31.71
N GLU A 225 9.48 6.99 -31.07
CA GLU A 225 9.87 8.10 -30.20
C GLU A 225 10.41 7.58 -28.87
N GLU A 226 11.64 7.91 -28.54
CA GLU A 226 12.30 7.51 -27.30
C GLU A 226 12.01 8.46 -26.13
N ARG A 227 11.30 9.54 -26.36
CA ARG A 227 11.04 10.57 -25.36
C ARG A 227 9.76 10.31 -24.57
N ARG A 228 9.83 10.52 -23.27
CA ARG A 228 8.66 10.56 -22.40
C ARG A 228 8.01 11.92 -22.48
N ARG A 229 7.12 12.13 -23.43
CA ARG A 229 6.40 13.41 -23.59
C ARG A 229 5.00 13.36 -22.98
N ARG A 230 4.46 14.54 -22.78
CA ARG A 230 3.08 14.75 -22.35
C ARG A 230 2.25 15.28 -23.51
N CYS A 231 0.94 15.19 -23.39
CA CYS A 231 0.02 15.77 -24.37
C CYS A 231 0.03 17.30 -24.22
N ASP A 232 0.29 18.00 -25.32
CA ASP A 232 0.36 19.46 -25.35
C ASP A 232 -0.99 20.14 -25.04
N HIS A 233 -2.10 19.38 -25.09
CA HIS A 233 -3.44 19.91 -24.83
C HIS A 233 -3.93 19.66 -23.41
N CYS A 234 -3.80 18.44 -22.86
CA CYS A 234 -4.36 18.06 -21.56
C CYS A 234 -3.31 17.69 -20.52
N ASP A 235 -2.04 17.82 -20.85
CA ASP A 235 -0.88 17.46 -20.02
C ASP A 235 -0.83 15.98 -19.59
N ALA A 236 -1.67 15.13 -20.19
CA ALA A 236 -1.64 13.70 -19.92
C ALA A 236 -0.30 13.08 -20.35
N ALA A 237 0.23 12.17 -19.55
CA ALA A 237 1.44 11.47 -19.92
C ALA A 237 1.18 10.53 -21.11
N LEU A 238 1.92 10.71 -22.19
CA LEU A 238 1.85 9.86 -23.39
C LEU A 238 2.76 8.63 -23.29
N TRP A 239 2.97 8.15 -22.11
CA TRP A 239 3.73 6.94 -21.81
C TRP A 239 3.19 6.27 -20.55
N THR A 240 3.42 4.98 -20.43
CA THR A 240 2.98 4.20 -19.29
C THR A 240 4.10 3.25 -18.85
N LEU A 241 4.15 2.97 -17.55
CA LEU A 241 5.07 1.98 -17.02
C LEU A 241 4.42 0.60 -17.09
N MET A 242 5.13 -0.31 -17.73
CA MET A 242 4.69 -1.70 -17.85
C MET A 242 5.71 -2.65 -17.28
N ARG A 243 5.25 -3.75 -16.74
CA ARG A 243 6.12 -4.89 -16.49
C ARG A 243 6.54 -5.51 -17.81
N PRO A 244 7.81 -5.97 -17.88
CA PRO A 244 8.19 -6.84 -18.96
C PRO A 244 7.34 -8.11 -18.86
N GLY A 245 6.39 -8.25 -19.77
CA GLY A 245 5.73 -9.53 -20.00
C GLY A 245 6.79 -10.46 -20.56
N LYS A 246 6.95 -11.65 -20.02
CA LYS A 246 7.57 -12.71 -20.81
C LYS A 246 6.52 -13.11 -21.85
N PRO A 247 6.80 -13.01 -23.15
CA PRO A 247 5.96 -13.60 -24.15
C PRO A 247 6.06 -15.13 -23.96
N ASP A 248 5.16 -15.69 -23.16
CA ASP A 248 4.99 -17.14 -23.10
C ASP A 248 4.17 -17.52 -24.33
N GLY A 249 4.84 -17.96 -25.39
CA GLY A 249 4.22 -18.58 -26.55
C GLY A 249 3.59 -19.95 -26.23
N GLY A 250 3.22 -20.18 -24.96
CA GLY A 250 2.57 -21.40 -24.49
C GLY A 250 1.05 -21.35 -24.63
N SER A 251 0.43 -22.53 -24.80
CA SER A 251 -1.02 -22.67 -24.77
C SER A 251 -1.57 -22.20 -23.43
N ARG A 252 -2.85 -21.76 -23.38
CA ARG A 252 -3.54 -21.35 -22.14
C ARG A 252 -3.38 -22.41 -21.04
N ARG A 253 -3.51 -23.68 -21.38
CA ARG A 253 -3.27 -24.82 -20.49
C ARG A 253 -1.88 -24.80 -19.86
N SER A 254 -0.84 -24.61 -20.69
CA SER A 254 0.55 -24.54 -20.23
C SER A 254 0.77 -23.37 -19.26
N THR A 255 0.15 -22.23 -19.52
CA THR A 255 0.23 -21.04 -18.67
C THR A 255 -0.45 -21.27 -17.31
N ILE A 256 -1.62 -21.91 -17.29
CA ILE A 256 -2.34 -22.30 -16.07
C ILE A 256 -1.48 -23.24 -15.23
N LEU A 257 -0.96 -24.32 -15.84
CA LEU A 257 -0.12 -25.29 -15.17
C LEU A 257 1.15 -24.67 -14.56
N LYS A 258 1.87 -23.85 -15.33
CA LYS A 258 3.04 -23.11 -14.83
C LYS A 258 2.69 -22.18 -13.67
N SER A 259 1.55 -21.51 -13.75
CA SER A 259 1.08 -20.62 -12.69
C SER A 259 0.73 -21.38 -11.42
N MET A 260 0.01 -22.48 -11.52
CA MET A 260 -0.30 -23.35 -10.38
C MET A 260 0.96 -23.94 -9.74
N CYS A 261 1.95 -24.36 -10.52
CA CYS A 261 3.20 -24.90 -10.01
C CYS A 261 4.05 -23.85 -9.22
N ARG A 262 3.73 -22.57 -9.31
CA ARG A 262 4.34 -21.53 -8.44
C ARG A 262 3.74 -21.53 -7.03
N ILE A 263 2.55 -22.09 -6.87
CA ILE A 263 1.90 -22.18 -5.56
C ILE A 263 2.59 -23.32 -4.79
N PRO A 264 3.17 -23.07 -3.61
CA PRO A 264 3.76 -24.13 -2.80
C PRO A 264 2.75 -25.23 -2.54
N THR A 265 3.23 -26.47 -2.53
CA THR A 265 2.43 -27.69 -2.39
C THR A 265 1.71 -28.15 -3.65
N ILE A 266 1.68 -27.36 -4.72
CA ILE A 266 1.15 -27.77 -6.02
C ILE A 266 2.34 -28.05 -6.96
N GLY A 267 2.73 -29.31 -7.07
CA GLY A 267 3.68 -29.77 -8.08
C GLY A 267 2.99 -30.10 -9.41
N PRO A 268 3.76 -30.39 -10.48
CA PRO A 268 3.20 -30.64 -11.82
C PRO A 268 2.10 -31.70 -11.88
N VAL A 269 2.28 -32.83 -11.21
CA VAL A 269 1.31 -33.93 -11.16
C VAL A 269 0.00 -33.48 -10.50
N ARG A 270 0.10 -32.71 -9.42
CA ARG A 270 -1.09 -32.19 -8.72
C ARG A 270 -1.77 -31.09 -9.52
N ALA A 271 -1.01 -30.25 -10.19
CA ALA A 271 -1.55 -29.22 -11.09
C ALA A 271 -2.35 -29.84 -12.24
N GLU A 272 -1.81 -30.87 -12.89
CA GLU A 272 -2.53 -31.62 -13.95
C GLU A 272 -3.83 -32.24 -13.42
N ARG A 273 -3.79 -32.85 -12.23
CA ARG A 273 -4.96 -33.42 -11.60
C ARG A 273 -6.03 -32.37 -11.31
N LEU A 274 -5.65 -31.25 -10.70
CA LEU A 274 -6.57 -30.14 -10.45
C LEU A 274 -7.17 -29.61 -11.74
N LEU A 275 -6.37 -29.52 -12.81
CA LEU A 275 -6.84 -29.06 -14.11
C LEU A 275 -7.85 -30.04 -14.74
N SER A 276 -7.64 -31.34 -14.52
CA SER A 276 -8.60 -32.39 -14.95
C SER A 276 -9.90 -32.35 -14.15
N ASP A 277 -9.80 -32.12 -12.84
CA ASP A 277 -10.94 -32.18 -11.92
C ASP A 277 -11.83 -30.93 -12.01
N PHE A 278 -11.25 -29.74 -12.22
CA PHE A 278 -11.95 -28.45 -12.15
C PHE A 278 -12.06 -27.72 -13.50
N GLY A 279 -11.27 -28.09 -14.49
CA GLY A 279 -11.26 -27.44 -15.81
C GLY A 279 -10.45 -26.16 -15.92
N GLU A 280 -10.13 -25.76 -17.15
CA GLU A 280 -9.25 -24.62 -17.45
C GLU A 280 -9.89 -23.27 -17.07
N ASP A 281 -11.18 -23.09 -17.37
CA ASP A 281 -11.85 -21.81 -17.15
C ASP A 281 -12.01 -21.49 -15.66
N PHE A 282 -12.37 -22.47 -14.86
CA PHE A 282 -12.52 -22.34 -13.43
C PHE A 282 -11.18 -22.00 -12.75
N LEU A 283 -10.12 -22.76 -13.05
CA LEU A 283 -8.80 -22.53 -12.45
C LEU A 283 -8.16 -21.23 -12.96
N ALA A 284 -8.39 -20.86 -14.22
CA ALA A 284 -7.93 -19.57 -14.73
C ALA A 284 -8.61 -18.41 -14.01
N SER A 285 -9.92 -18.48 -13.80
CA SER A 285 -10.67 -17.47 -13.02
C SER A 285 -10.14 -17.37 -11.60
N MET A 286 -9.94 -18.48 -10.91
CA MET A 286 -9.35 -18.48 -9.56
C MET A 286 -7.95 -17.85 -9.51
N LEU A 287 -7.08 -18.18 -10.48
CA LEU A 287 -5.75 -17.59 -10.60
C LEU A 287 -5.79 -16.09 -10.88
N LEU A 288 -6.80 -15.61 -11.60
CA LEU A 288 -6.98 -14.19 -11.95
C LEU A 288 -7.64 -13.39 -10.82
N ASP A 289 -8.71 -13.93 -10.26
CA ASP A 289 -9.62 -13.16 -9.40
C ASP A 289 -9.40 -13.45 -7.91
N ASN A 290 -9.14 -14.68 -7.53
CA ASN A 290 -9.10 -15.07 -6.13
C ASN A 290 -8.19 -16.27 -5.84
N VAL A 291 -6.88 -16.07 -6.03
CA VAL A 291 -5.88 -17.12 -5.75
C VAL A 291 -5.99 -17.69 -4.34
N SER A 292 -6.46 -16.90 -3.38
CA SER A 292 -6.65 -17.37 -2.00
C SER A 292 -7.69 -18.48 -1.88
N GLU A 293 -8.64 -18.58 -2.81
CA GLU A 293 -9.64 -19.65 -2.81
C GLU A 293 -9.08 -21.03 -3.17
N PHE A 294 -7.88 -21.09 -3.76
CA PHE A 294 -7.21 -22.39 -3.92
C PHE A 294 -7.07 -23.17 -2.62
N MET A 295 -6.92 -22.45 -1.49
CA MET A 295 -6.83 -23.11 -0.17
C MET A 295 -8.13 -23.80 0.24
N ASN A 296 -9.24 -23.33 -0.28
CA ASN A 296 -10.59 -23.77 0.05
C ASN A 296 -11.17 -24.77 -0.97
N LEU A 297 -10.35 -25.21 -1.94
CA LEU A 297 -10.79 -26.21 -2.91
C LEU A 297 -11.20 -27.50 -2.19
N MET A 298 -12.40 -27.99 -2.55
CA MET A 298 -12.96 -29.23 -2.03
C MET A 298 -13.05 -30.27 -3.15
N ASP A 299 -12.89 -31.52 -2.78
CA ASP A 299 -13.15 -32.65 -3.68
C ASP A 299 -14.66 -32.88 -3.89
N ALA A 300 -15.01 -33.81 -4.76
CA ALA A 300 -16.40 -34.15 -5.03
C ALA A 300 -17.16 -34.69 -3.80
N LYS A 301 -16.48 -35.04 -2.71
CA LYS A 301 -17.05 -35.52 -1.47
C LYS A 301 -17.17 -34.39 -0.41
N GLY A 302 -16.76 -33.17 -0.73
CA GLY A 302 -16.79 -32.03 0.17
C GLY A 302 -15.61 -31.95 1.14
N ASN A 303 -14.54 -32.72 0.94
CA ASN A 303 -13.35 -32.63 1.77
C ASN A 303 -12.36 -31.61 1.18
N PHE A 304 -11.69 -30.86 2.05
CA PHE A 304 -10.61 -29.96 1.60
C PHE A 304 -9.47 -30.74 0.94
N ILE A 305 -9.07 -30.29 -0.26
CA ILE A 305 -7.95 -30.88 -1.02
C ILE A 305 -6.61 -30.62 -0.34
N PHE A 306 -6.50 -29.51 0.42
CA PHE A 306 -5.30 -29.12 1.12
C PHE A 306 -5.52 -29.17 2.64
N SER A 307 -4.57 -29.75 3.36
CA SER A 307 -4.59 -29.73 4.82
C SER A 307 -4.34 -28.31 5.34
N ASP A 308 -4.73 -28.02 6.58
CA ASP A 308 -4.52 -26.71 7.24
C ASP A 308 -3.06 -26.24 7.19
N ARG A 309 -2.11 -27.17 7.34
CA ARG A 309 -0.68 -26.88 7.25
C ARG A 309 -0.28 -26.46 5.82
N GLN A 310 -0.87 -27.10 4.81
CA GLN A 310 -0.65 -26.75 3.41
C GLN A 310 -1.30 -25.42 3.07
N ALA A 311 -2.53 -25.18 3.51
CA ALA A 311 -3.25 -23.93 3.34
C ALA A 311 -2.47 -22.74 3.91
N LYS A 312 -1.98 -22.84 5.17
CA LYS A 312 -1.14 -21.79 5.78
C LYS A 312 0.16 -21.54 5.03
N ARG A 313 0.78 -22.59 4.46
CA ARG A 313 1.99 -22.43 3.64
C ARG A 313 1.69 -21.76 2.30
N MET A 314 0.56 -22.09 1.69
CA MET A 314 0.07 -21.47 0.46
C MET A 314 -0.25 -20.00 0.70
N GLU A 315 -0.98 -19.67 1.77
CA GLU A 315 -1.34 -18.29 2.14
C GLU A 315 -0.11 -17.38 2.22
N ARG A 316 0.94 -17.83 2.91
CA ARG A 316 2.20 -17.07 3.05
C ARG A 316 2.92 -16.84 1.72
N ALA A 317 2.87 -17.80 0.84
CA ALA A 317 3.59 -17.74 -0.42
C ALA A 317 2.80 -17.04 -1.55
N MET A 318 1.48 -17.20 -1.58
CA MET A 318 0.64 -16.59 -2.61
C MET A 318 0.68 -15.07 -2.60
N ALA A 319 0.92 -14.48 -1.43
CA ALA A 319 1.17 -13.04 -1.32
C ALA A 319 2.36 -12.54 -2.17
N ASN A 320 3.34 -13.41 -2.42
CA ASN A 320 4.55 -13.08 -3.19
C ASN A 320 4.51 -13.54 -4.65
N ILE A 321 3.47 -14.30 -5.03
CA ILE A 321 3.40 -14.90 -6.37
C ILE A 321 2.54 -14.04 -7.28
N GLU A 322 3.09 -13.72 -8.45
CA GLU A 322 2.34 -13.11 -9.52
C GLU A 322 1.89 -14.16 -10.52
N PHE A 323 0.60 -14.19 -10.74
CA PHE A 323 -0.03 -14.96 -11.79
C PHE A 323 -0.28 -14.01 -12.95
N GLY A 324 0.57 -14.07 -13.97
CA GLY A 324 0.44 -13.22 -15.16
C GLY A 324 -0.12 -14.03 -16.32
N PHE A 325 -1.31 -13.70 -16.76
CA PHE A 325 -1.83 -14.05 -18.06
C PHE A 325 -1.76 -12.81 -18.94
N GLY A 326 -0.79 -12.74 -19.86
CA GLY A 326 -0.66 -11.64 -20.81
C GLY A 326 0.51 -10.70 -20.59
N GLU A 327 0.64 -9.75 -21.50
CA GLU A 327 1.69 -8.73 -21.52
C GLU A 327 1.60 -7.80 -20.32
N GLY A 328 2.61 -7.77 -19.50
CA GLY A 328 2.98 -6.83 -18.46
C GLY A 328 1.86 -6.09 -17.72
N GLY A 329 1.80 -6.25 -16.40
CA GLY A 329 0.85 -5.50 -15.56
C GLY A 329 1.28 -4.06 -15.29
N TYR A 330 0.32 -3.16 -15.13
CA TYR A 330 0.54 -1.81 -14.65
C TYR A 330 1.08 -1.81 -13.22
N GLN A 331 1.95 -0.84 -12.93
CA GLN A 331 2.33 -0.54 -11.56
C GLN A 331 1.16 0.17 -10.87
N PRO A 332 0.57 -0.40 -9.81
CA PRO A 332 -0.57 0.21 -9.13
C PRO A 332 -0.29 1.63 -8.65
N THR A 333 0.86 1.86 -8.02
CA THR A 333 1.28 3.16 -7.51
C THR A 333 1.36 4.22 -8.61
N GLU A 334 1.90 3.86 -9.77
CA GLU A 334 2.02 4.80 -10.89
C GLU A 334 0.64 5.12 -11.49
N PHE A 335 -0.26 4.15 -11.56
CA PHE A 335 -1.64 4.38 -11.98
C PHE A 335 -2.35 5.35 -11.02
N ILE A 336 -2.23 5.09 -9.72
CA ILE A 336 -2.81 5.94 -8.67
C ILE A 336 -2.28 7.36 -8.78
N LYS A 337 -0.95 7.51 -8.92
CA LYS A 337 -0.30 8.81 -9.08
C LYS A 337 -0.86 9.62 -10.24
N ARG A 338 -1.12 8.97 -11.38
CA ARG A 338 -1.48 9.67 -12.62
C ARG A 338 -2.95 9.90 -12.82
N TYR A 339 -3.75 8.90 -12.47
CA TYR A 339 -5.14 8.82 -12.90
C TYR A 339 -6.14 8.99 -11.78
N LEU A 340 -5.69 8.98 -10.52
CA LEU A 340 -6.56 9.25 -9.38
C LEU A 340 -6.26 10.65 -8.83
N PRO A 341 -7.29 11.42 -8.45
CA PRO A 341 -7.11 12.73 -7.86
C PRO A 341 -6.46 12.65 -6.47
N ASP A 342 -5.89 13.76 -6.01
CA ASP A 342 -5.42 13.86 -4.64
C ASP A 342 -6.60 13.74 -3.67
N GLY A 343 -6.37 13.07 -2.54
CA GLY A 343 -7.43 12.76 -1.58
C GLY A 343 -8.42 11.69 -2.05
N CYS A 344 -8.12 10.92 -3.11
CA CYS A 344 -8.97 9.80 -3.53
C CYS A 344 -9.07 8.70 -2.47
N PHE A 345 -8.06 8.57 -1.64
CA PHE A 345 -8.08 7.80 -0.41
C PHE A 345 -8.19 8.74 0.78
N ASP A 346 -9.11 8.47 1.66
CA ASP A 346 -9.30 9.30 2.85
C ASP A 346 -8.29 8.96 3.94
N LEU A 347 -7.93 7.68 4.07
CA LEU A 347 -6.96 7.18 5.02
C LEU A 347 -5.98 6.23 4.34
N LEU A 348 -4.68 6.43 4.55
CA LEU A 348 -3.64 5.48 4.24
C LEU A 348 -3.13 4.83 5.53
N VAL A 349 -3.18 3.51 5.60
CA VAL A 349 -2.58 2.72 6.67
C VAL A 349 -1.34 2.03 6.12
N VAL A 350 -0.20 2.24 6.74
CA VAL A 350 1.08 1.63 6.34
C VAL A 350 1.51 0.65 7.42
N ASP A 351 1.37 -0.64 7.14
CA ASP A 351 1.80 -1.70 8.03
C ASP A 351 3.31 -1.93 7.92
N GLU A 352 3.96 -2.20 9.07
CA GLU A 352 5.42 -2.30 9.21
C GLU A 352 6.16 -1.08 8.64
N GLY A 353 5.73 0.11 9.08
CA GLY A 353 6.21 1.41 8.60
C GLY A 353 7.73 1.59 8.63
N HIS A 354 8.42 0.96 9.57
CA HIS A 354 9.89 1.00 9.68
C HIS A 354 10.64 0.48 8.44
N GLU A 355 9.99 -0.32 7.60
CA GLU A 355 10.60 -0.84 6.38
C GLU A 355 10.74 0.21 5.26
N TYR A 356 10.10 1.37 5.40
CA TYR A 356 10.12 2.46 4.41
C TYR A 356 11.11 3.58 4.75
N LYS A 357 11.98 3.40 5.73
CA LYS A 357 12.90 4.41 6.24
C LYS A 357 14.04 4.80 5.28
N ASN A 358 14.47 3.91 4.40
CA ASN A 358 15.62 4.15 3.51
C ASN A 358 15.35 5.25 2.47
N SER A 359 16.22 6.27 2.41
CA SER A 359 16.08 7.45 1.55
C SER A 359 15.92 7.13 0.06
N GLY A 360 16.73 6.22 -0.48
CA GLY A 360 16.78 5.86 -1.90
C GLY A 360 15.89 4.69 -2.31
N SER A 361 15.09 4.11 -1.40
CA SER A 361 14.34 2.91 -1.73
C SER A 361 13.14 3.23 -2.64
N ALA A 362 12.99 2.47 -3.73
CA ALA A 362 11.83 2.59 -4.62
C ALA A 362 10.49 2.38 -3.87
N GLN A 363 10.49 1.56 -2.82
CA GLN A 363 9.34 1.37 -1.95
C GLN A 363 9.01 2.61 -1.12
N GLY A 364 10.02 3.25 -0.52
CA GLY A 364 9.82 4.48 0.23
C GLY A 364 9.28 5.60 -0.65
N GLN A 365 9.79 5.75 -1.88
CA GLN A 365 9.26 6.70 -2.85
C GLN A 365 7.81 6.40 -3.23
N ALA A 366 7.49 5.13 -3.49
CA ALA A 366 6.13 4.71 -3.80
C ALA A 366 5.16 4.94 -2.63
N MET A 367 5.60 4.72 -1.37
CA MET A 367 4.83 5.01 -0.18
C MET A 367 4.55 6.51 -0.06
N GLY A 368 5.54 7.38 -0.28
CA GLY A 368 5.34 8.83 -0.30
C GLY A 368 4.32 9.28 -1.36
N VAL A 369 4.37 8.69 -2.56
CA VAL A 369 3.35 8.95 -3.61
C VAL A 369 1.95 8.57 -3.14
N LEU A 370 1.79 7.45 -2.44
CA LEU A 370 0.48 7.02 -1.92
C LEU A 370 0.03 7.88 -0.75
N ALA A 371 0.95 8.33 0.09
CA ALA A 371 0.65 9.27 1.19
C ALA A 371 0.14 10.61 0.63
N ALA A 372 0.78 11.15 -0.41
CA ALA A 372 0.33 12.37 -1.10
C ALA A 372 -1.07 12.22 -1.78
N LYS A 373 -1.52 10.99 -2.05
CA LYS A 373 -2.86 10.69 -2.57
C LYS A 373 -3.90 10.43 -1.49
N ALA A 374 -3.50 10.41 -0.22
CA ALA A 374 -4.37 10.23 0.92
C ALA A 374 -4.59 11.54 1.69
N ARG A 375 -5.75 11.68 2.33
CA ARG A 375 -6.05 12.85 3.18
C ARG A 375 -5.37 12.74 4.54
N LYS A 376 -5.27 11.51 5.07
CA LYS A 376 -4.65 11.19 6.36
C LYS A 376 -3.80 9.92 6.22
N THR A 377 -2.71 9.83 6.98
CA THR A 377 -1.80 8.68 6.95
C THR A 377 -1.53 8.16 8.36
N VAL A 378 -1.58 6.85 8.54
CA VAL A 378 -1.21 6.21 9.81
C VAL A 378 -0.17 5.12 9.56
N LEU A 379 0.96 5.22 10.26
CA LEU A 379 1.99 4.19 10.27
C LEU A 379 1.78 3.25 11.45
N LEU A 380 1.91 1.95 11.19
CA LEU A 380 1.94 0.92 12.20
C LEU A 380 3.37 0.35 12.26
N THR A 381 3.98 0.35 13.44
CA THR A 381 5.32 -0.21 13.60
C THR A 381 5.52 -0.77 14.99
N GLY A 382 6.38 -1.77 15.12
CA GLY A 382 6.88 -2.27 16.41
C GLY A 382 8.23 -1.66 16.79
N THR A 383 8.93 -1.06 15.82
CA THR A 383 10.25 -0.44 15.99
C THR A 383 10.30 0.83 15.18
N LEU A 384 10.05 1.96 15.83
CA LEU A 384 10.05 3.26 15.14
C LEU A 384 11.46 3.68 14.73
N MET A 385 12.43 3.48 15.59
CA MET A 385 13.83 3.82 15.36
C MET A 385 14.68 2.55 15.25
N GLY A 386 15.39 2.40 14.14
CA GLY A 386 16.31 1.28 13.88
C GLY A 386 17.75 1.56 14.33
N GLY A 387 17.97 2.61 15.12
CA GLY A 387 19.29 3.02 15.62
C GLY A 387 19.83 4.33 15.07
N TYR A 388 19.26 4.87 14.00
CA TYR A 388 19.70 6.13 13.38
C TYR A 388 18.56 7.16 13.34
N ALA A 389 18.86 8.42 13.66
CA ALA A 389 17.90 9.52 13.59
C ALA A 389 17.37 9.76 12.17
N ASP A 390 18.21 9.53 11.16
CA ASP A 390 17.84 9.67 9.75
C ASP A 390 16.68 8.73 9.34
N ASP A 391 16.56 7.57 9.98
CA ASP A 391 15.47 6.63 9.75
C ASP A 391 14.11 7.30 10.00
N LEU A 392 14.02 8.03 11.10
CA LEU A 392 12.80 8.74 11.48
C LEU A 392 12.53 9.93 10.56
N PHE A 393 13.58 10.68 10.20
CA PHE A 393 13.47 11.82 9.30
C PHE A 393 12.82 11.45 7.95
N TYR A 394 13.36 10.43 7.26
CA TYR A 394 12.82 10.04 5.97
C TYR A 394 11.40 9.46 6.06
N LEU A 395 11.07 8.81 7.17
CA LEU A 395 9.74 8.27 7.39
C LEU A 395 8.72 9.40 7.58
N LEU A 396 9.03 10.37 8.47
CA LEU A 396 8.17 11.53 8.71
C LEU A 396 8.03 12.41 7.48
N PHE A 397 9.14 12.69 6.78
CA PHE A 397 9.11 13.48 5.55
C PHE A 397 8.13 12.95 4.53
N ARG A 398 8.02 11.62 4.37
CA ARG A 398 7.13 10.98 3.39
C ARG A 398 5.66 10.98 3.76
N ILE A 399 5.32 11.13 5.02
CA ILE A 399 3.93 11.10 5.48
C ILE A 399 3.37 12.48 5.81
N LEU A 400 4.24 13.50 5.92
CA LEU A 400 3.88 14.87 6.23
C LEU A 400 3.94 15.82 5.01
N THR A 401 4.40 15.32 3.85
CA THR A 401 4.44 16.07 2.58
C THR A 401 3.33 15.63 1.65
#